data_de69d3be7e6c84354cfee97cbf63c623
#
_entry.id   de69d3be7e6c84354cfee97cbf63c623
#
_cell.length_a   1.000
_cell.length_b   1.000
_cell.length_c   1.000
_cell.angle_alpha   90.00
_cell.angle_beta   90.00
_cell.angle_gamma   90.00
#
_symmetry.space_group_name_H-M   'P 1'
#
loop_
_entity.id
_entity.type
_entity.pdbx_description
1 polymer ?
#
loop_
_entity_poly.entity_id
_entity_poly.type
_entity_poly.pdbx_seq_one_letter_code
_entity_poly.pdbx_strand_id
1 'polypeptide(L)'
;VRVYFDTGVFIDYLSTRGSANALLRSSERRGRAPADIAADAERLFEKVGRIHIGATSCLTYYEVEEALYRLLAQSAKGISRAETLLIPAARSITTQVQIVVELFNISVLDLTPGTVRLQLQQLDLQTRGIRAADALHAATAIAFDAELLVSADDAILNLDGILVNTQGRKIVCRDTDLALQLL
;
A
#
# COMPACT_ATOMS: atom_id res chain seq x y z
N VAL A 1 -12.13 3.42 14.12
CA VAL A 1 -10.81 2.77 13.96
C VAL A 1 -9.96 3.59 13.00
N ARG A 2 -8.68 3.77 13.29
CA ARG A 2 -7.70 4.40 12.39
C ARG A 2 -7.02 3.29 11.58
N VAL A 3 -7.24 3.31 10.27
CA VAL A 3 -6.78 2.28 9.34
C VAL A 3 -5.70 2.87 8.44
N TYR A 4 -4.52 2.27 8.44
CA TYR A 4 -3.45 2.63 7.53
C TYR A 4 -3.36 1.61 6.39
N PHE A 5 -3.31 2.09 5.16
CA PHE A 5 -3.19 1.28 3.96
C PHE A 5 -1.76 1.35 3.41
N ASP A 6 -1.14 0.19 3.24
CA ASP A 6 0.09 0.03 2.49
C ASP A 6 -0.17 0.09 0.98
N THR A 7 0.85 0.35 0.20
CA THR A 7 0.81 0.44 -1.27
C THR A 7 0.19 -0.79 -1.94
N GLY A 8 0.42 -1.98 -1.37
CA GLY A 8 -0.11 -3.23 -1.91
C GLY A 8 -1.64 -3.24 -2.06
N VAL A 9 -2.37 -2.55 -1.18
CA VAL A 9 -3.84 -2.47 -1.24
C VAL A 9 -4.30 -1.61 -2.42
N PHE A 10 -3.60 -0.52 -2.74
CA PHE A 10 -3.87 0.30 -3.92
C PHE A 10 -3.58 -0.46 -5.20
N ILE A 11 -2.47 -1.20 -5.25
CA ILE A 11 -2.12 -2.09 -6.37
C ILE A 11 -3.23 -3.13 -6.60
N ASP A 12 -3.73 -3.75 -5.54
CA ASP A 12 -4.82 -4.72 -5.63
C ASP A 12 -6.09 -4.09 -6.22
N TYR A 13 -6.49 -2.93 -5.70
CA TYR A 13 -7.67 -2.20 -6.19
C TYR A 13 -7.52 -1.77 -7.66
N LEU A 14 -6.36 -1.22 -8.03
CA LEU A 14 -6.13 -0.69 -9.37
C LEU A 14 -5.95 -1.78 -10.44
N SER A 15 -5.53 -2.98 -10.05
CA SER A 15 -5.19 -4.07 -10.97
C SER A 15 -6.32 -4.50 -11.91
N THR A 16 -7.57 -4.27 -11.55
CA THR A 16 -8.75 -4.58 -12.38
C THR A 16 -9.31 -3.36 -13.12
N ARG A 17 -8.67 -2.19 -13.00
CA ARG A 17 -9.16 -0.91 -13.54
C ARG A 17 -8.26 -0.37 -14.65
N GLY A 18 -8.49 -0.88 -15.86
CA GLY A 18 -7.72 -0.50 -17.05
C GLY A 18 -6.76 -1.58 -17.53
N SER A 19 -6.55 -1.67 -18.83
CA SER A 19 -5.78 -2.74 -19.47
C SER A 19 -4.31 -2.78 -19.04
N ALA A 20 -3.67 -1.62 -18.86
CA ALA A 20 -2.28 -1.56 -18.40
C ALA A 20 -2.14 -1.99 -16.93
N ASN A 21 -3.13 -1.70 -16.11
CA ASN A 21 -3.11 -2.00 -14.69
C ASN A 21 -3.25 -3.51 -14.39
N ALA A 22 -3.80 -4.29 -15.32
CA ALA A 22 -3.88 -5.75 -15.20
C ALA A 22 -2.51 -6.41 -15.02
N LEU A 23 -1.44 -5.74 -15.45
CA LEU A 23 -0.06 -6.17 -15.20
C LEU A 23 0.31 -6.14 -13.71
N LEU A 24 -0.26 -5.23 -12.92
CA LEU A 24 0.07 -5.04 -11.50
C LEU A 24 -0.23 -6.28 -10.65
N ARG A 25 -1.26 -7.06 -11.01
CA ARG A 25 -1.62 -8.29 -10.32
C ARG A 25 -2.10 -9.33 -11.32
N SER A 26 -1.21 -10.16 -11.81
CA SER A 26 -1.50 -11.19 -12.81
C SER A 26 -1.61 -12.61 -12.23
N SER A 27 -1.31 -12.79 -10.94
CA SER A 27 -1.28 -14.10 -10.28
C SER A 27 -2.11 -14.11 -9.00
N GLU A 28 -2.54 -15.30 -8.63
CA GLU A 28 -3.17 -15.54 -7.34
C GLU A 28 -2.25 -15.19 -6.16
N ARG A 29 -2.87 -14.76 -5.07
CA ARG A 29 -2.20 -14.55 -3.79
C ARG A 29 -2.96 -15.30 -2.70
N ARG A 30 -2.28 -16.20 -2.00
CA ARG A 30 -2.85 -17.02 -0.92
C ARG A 30 -4.12 -17.76 -1.36
N GLY A 31 -4.10 -18.32 -2.59
CA GLY A 31 -5.23 -19.07 -3.15
C GLY A 31 -6.43 -18.21 -3.59
N ARG A 32 -6.27 -16.88 -3.68
CA ARG A 32 -7.31 -15.93 -4.07
C ARG A 32 -7.02 -15.34 -5.45
N ALA A 33 -8.03 -15.33 -6.29
CA ALA A 33 -7.92 -14.74 -7.63
C ALA A 33 -7.75 -13.20 -7.58
N PRO A 34 -7.06 -12.59 -8.56
CA PRO A 34 -6.88 -11.14 -8.62
C PRO A 34 -8.18 -10.35 -8.54
N ALA A 35 -9.25 -10.84 -9.14
CA ALA A 35 -10.57 -10.18 -9.11
C ALA A 35 -11.17 -10.16 -7.69
N ASP A 36 -11.03 -11.24 -6.94
CA ASP A 36 -11.53 -11.33 -5.55
C ASP A 36 -10.73 -10.39 -4.64
N ILE A 37 -9.40 -10.35 -4.82
CA ILE A 37 -8.51 -9.46 -4.06
C ILE A 37 -8.87 -7.99 -4.33
N ALA A 38 -9.10 -7.63 -5.59
CA ALA A 38 -9.50 -6.28 -5.97
C ALA A 38 -10.89 -5.89 -5.41
N ALA A 39 -11.84 -6.82 -5.43
CA ALA A 39 -13.17 -6.61 -4.87
C ALA A 39 -13.12 -6.42 -3.34
N ASP A 40 -12.24 -7.13 -2.65
CA ASP A 40 -12.04 -6.96 -1.21
C ASP A 40 -11.39 -5.60 -0.90
N ALA A 41 -10.40 -5.18 -1.70
CA ALA A 41 -9.79 -3.86 -1.55
C ALA A 41 -10.83 -2.74 -1.73
N GLU A 42 -11.72 -2.85 -2.73
CA GLU A 42 -12.81 -1.89 -2.95
C GLU A 42 -13.76 -1.81 -1.74
N ARG A 43 -14.27 -2.96 -1.31
CA ARG A 43 -15.16 -3.03 -0.13
C ARG A 43 -14.51 -2.47 1.12
N LEU A 44 -13.21 -2.70 1.28
CA LEU A 44 -12.46 -2.19 2.43
C LEU A 44 -12.32 -0.66 2.36
N PHE A 45 -11.95 -0.10 1.20
CA PHE A 45 -11.89 1.35 1.00
C PHE A 45 -13.25 2.01 1.24
N GLU A 46 -14.34 1.45 0.70
CA GLU A 46 -15.70 1.94 0.94
C GLU A 46 -16.08 1.93 2.43
N LYS A 47 -15.81 0.82 3.11
CA LYS A 47 -16.13 0.67 4.53
C LYS A 47 -15.37 1.68 5.39
N VAL A 48 -14.04 1.80 5.13
CA VAL A 48 -13.20 2.73 5.87
C VAL A 48 -13.60 4.18 5.58
N GLY A 49 -13.80 4.56 4.32
CA GLY A 49 -14.18 5.92 3.96
C GLY A 49 -15.52 6.39 4.51
N ARG A 50 -16.42 5.44 4.87
CA ARG A 50 -17.75 5.75 5.43
C ARG A 50 -17.75 5.92 6.95
N ILE A 51 -17.05 5.08 7.69
CA ILE A 51 -17.22 4.94 9.15
C ILE A 51 -15.92 4.89 9.94
N HIS A 52 -14.78 4.94 9.28
CA HIS A 52 -13.44 4.89 9.91
C HIS A 52 -12.57 6.04 9.39
N ILE A 53 -11.35 6.13 9.88
CA ILE A 53 -10.36 7.13 9.43
C ILE A 53 -9.27 6.38 8.67
N GLY A 54 -9.23 6.56 7.35
CA GLY A 54 -8.26 5.94 6.46
C GLY A 54 -7.07 6.85 6.17
N ALA A 55 -5.88 6.28 6.12
CA ALA A 55 -4.69 7.00 5.66
C ALA A 55 -3.74 6.09 4.89
N THR A 56 -2.89 6.70 4.07
CA THR A 56 -1.72 6.09 3.43
C THR A 56 -0.55 7.08 3.43
N SER A 57 0.63 6.67 2.99
CA SER A 57 1.78 7.55 2.82
C SER A 57 1.85 8.14 1.41
N CYS A 58 2.47 9.30 1.26
CA CYS A 58 2.86 9.86 -0.04
C CYS A 58 3.80 8.91 -0.84
N LEU A 59 4.49 7.97 -0.18
CA LEU A 59 5.24 6.90 -0.83
C LEU A 59 4.38 6.06 -1.77
N THR A 60 3.10 5.87 -1.47
CA THR A 60 2.18 5.07 -2.27
C THR A 60 2.14 5.53 -3.73
N TYR A 61 2.19 6.83 -3.99
CA TYR A 61 2.24 7.34 -5.37
C TYR A 61 3.48 6.87 -6.12
N TYR A 62 4.64 6.99 -5.47
CA TYR A 62 5.91 6.56 -6.04
C TYR A 62 5.95 5.06 -6.26
N GLU A 63 5.54 4.27 -5.29
CA GLU A 63 5.64 2.81 -5.35
C GLU A 63 4.67 2.19 -6.37
N VAL A 64 3.46 2.75 -6.53
CA VAL A 64 2.51 2.32 -7.56
C VAL A 64 3.05 2.66 -8.95
N GLU A 65 3.60 3.88 -9.15
CA GLU A 65 4.27 4.27 -10.40
C GLU A 65 5.42 3.34 -10.73
N GLU A 66 6.30 3.09 -9.76
CA GLU A 66 7.48 2.23 -9.93
C GLU A 66 7.09 0.77 -10.20
N ALA A 67 6.05 0.25 -9.55
CA ALA A 67 5.55 -1.09 -9.80
C ALA A 67 5.07 -1.25 -11.25
N LEU A 68 4.27 -0.29 -11.74
CA LEU A 68 3.80 -0.31 -13.12
C LEU A 68 4.94 -0.13 -14.12
N TYR A 69 5.86 0.81 -13.85
CA TYR A 69 7.03 1.03 -14.71
C TYR A 69 7.85 -0.25 -14.89
N ARG A 70 8.16 -0.96 -13.81
CA ARG A 70 8.94 -2.21 -13.86
C ARG A 70 8.27 -3.26 -14.74
N LEU A 71 6.96 -3.41 -14.64
CA LEU A 71 6.18 -4.38 -15.42
C LEU A 71 6.13 -4.00 -16.90
N LEU A 72 5.90 -2.72 -17.20
CA LEU A 72 5.93 -2.20 -18.55
C LEU A 72 7.34 -2.37 -19.17
N ALA A 73 8.40 -2.07 -18.44
CA ALA A 73 9.78 -2.23 -18.89
C ALA A 73 10.13 -3.69 -19.17
N GLN A 74 9.63 -4.63 -18.38
CA GLN A 74 9.78 -6.06 -18.66
C GLN A 74 9.10 -6.47 -19.95
N SER A 75 7.89 -5.95 -20.20
CA SER A 75 7.11 -6.24 -21.42
C SER A 75 7.71 -5.59 -22.67
N ALA A 76 8.39 -4.46 -22.52
CA ALA A 76 9.04 -3.71 -23.60
C ALA A 76 10.51 -4.08 -23.80
N LYS A 77 10.99 -5.15 -23.20
CA LYS A 77 12.39 -5.59 -23.27
C LYS A 77 12.83 -5.78 -24.73
N GLY A 78 13.90 -5.09 -25.13
CA GLY A 78 14.44 -5.12 -26.49
C GLY A 78 13.91 -4.00 -27.41
N ILE A 79 13.00 -3.16 -26.96
CA ILE A 79 12.55 -1.98 -27.72
C ILE A 79 13.49 -0.81 -27.43
N SER A 80 14.13 -0.28 -28.49
CA SER A 80 15.02 0.88 -28.35
C SER A 80 14.26 2.13 -27.91
N ARG A 81 14.79 2.85 -26.90
CA ARG A 81 14.23 4.10 -26.35
C ARG A 81 12.82 3.93 -25.75
N ALA A 82 12.49 2.72 -25.26
CA ALA A 82 11.19 2.45 -24.66
C ALA A 82 10.88 3.40 -23.48
N GLU A 83 11.89 3.81 -22.71
CA GLU A 83 11.75 4.65 -21.51
C GLU A 83 10.99 5.95 -21.79
N THR A 84 11.17 6.58 -22.97
CA THR A 84 10.49 7.81 -23.35
C THR A 84 8.96 7.67 -23.42
N LEU A 85 8.46 6.44 -23.61
CA LEU A 85 7.04 6.11 -23.62
C LEU A 85 6.59 5.48 -22.28
N LEU A 86 7.44 4.66 -21.68
CA LEU A 86 7.09 3.90 -20.48
C LEU A 86 6.97 4.78 -19.25
N ILE A 87 7.84 5.80 -19.09
CA ILE A 87 7.80 6.70 -17.94
C ILE A 87 6.48 7.50 -17.90
N PRO A 88 6.04 8.20 -18.96
CA PRO A 88 4.74 8.86 -18.95
C PRO A 88 3.57 7.89 -18.77
N ALA A 89 3.64 6.69 -19.37
CA ALA A 89 2.60 5.67 -19.22
C ALA A 89 2.49 5.19 -17.76
N ALA A 90 3.61 4.89 -17.13
CA ALA A 90 3.62 4.49 -15.72
C ALA A 90 3.15 5.64 -14.81
N ARG A 91 3.60 6.86 -15.06
CA ARG A 91 3.24 8.04 -14.26
C ARG A 91 1.75 8.36 -14.31
N SER A 92 1.05 8.02 -15.38
CA SER A 92 -0.40 8.23 -15.46
C SER A 92 -1.20 7.53 -14.35
N ILE A 93 -0.63 6.49 -13.73
CA ILE A 93 -1.30 5.77 -12.64
C ILE A 93 -1.37 6.60 -11.34
N THR A 94 -0.49 7.58 -11.16
CA THR A 94 -0.53 8.46 -9.97
C THR A 94 -1.83 9.24 -9.89
N THR A 95 -2.38 9.66 -11.04
CA THR A 95 -3.70 10.29 -11.11
C THR A 95 -4.81 9.33 -10.65
N GLN A 96 -4.68 8.05 -10.96
CA GLN A 96 -5.65 7.05 -10.51
C GLN A 96 -5.56 6.84 -9.00
N VAL A 97 -4.35 6.83 -8.42
CA VAL A 97 -4.17 6.80 -6.94
C VAL A 97 -4.81 8.03 -6.31
N GLN A 98 -4.62 9.23 -6.90
CA GLN A 98 -5.26 10.45 -6.41
C GLN A 98 -6.78 10.34 -6.41
N ILE A 99 -7.37 9.84 -7.49
CA ILE A 99 -8.83 9.61 -7.56
C ILE A 99 -9.28 8.65 -6.45
N VAL A 100 -8.52 7.58 -6.19
CA VAL A 100 -8.86 6.60 -5.14
C VAL A 100 -8.86 7.24 -3.76
N VAL A 101 -7.83 8.01 -3.40
CA VAL A 101 -7.75 8.65 -2.07
C VAL A 101 -8.86 9.68 -1.88
N GLU A 102 -9.22 10.43 -2.93
CA GLU A 102 -10.32 11.39 -2.90
C GLU A 102 -11.69 10.68 -2.80
N LEU A 103 -11.92 9.67 -3.64
CA LEU A 103 -13.18 8.93 -3.70
C LEU A 103 -13.53 8.24 -2.37
N PHE A 104 -12.52 7.68 -1.71
CA PHE A 104 -12.72 6.94 -0.46
C PHE A 104 -12.30 7.73 0.79
N ASN A 105 -12.10 9.04 0.67
CA ASN A 105 -11.75 9.92 1.79
C ASN A 105 -10.55 9.41 2.60
N ILE A 106 -9.50 8.98 1.91
CA ILE A 106 -8.25 8.49 2.51
C ILE A 106 -7.27 9.66 2.61
N SER A 107 -6.72 9.91 3.79
CA SER A 107 -5.69 10.94 3.99
C SER A 107 -4.34 10.47 3.45
N VAL A 108 -3.65 11.33 2.71
CA VAL A 108 -2.27 11.08 2.28
C VAL A 108 -1.33 11.79 3.25
N LEU A 109 -0.48 11.01 3.91
CA LEU A 109 0.43 11.50 4.95
C LEU A 109 1.82 11.76 4.35
N ASP A 110 2.40 12.91 4.70
CA ASP A 110 3.75 13.27 4.28
C ASP A 110 4.81 12.43 5.01
N LEU A 111 5.91 12.16 4.31
CA LEU A 111 7.14 11.66 4.92
C LEU A 111 7.90 12.82 5.55
N THR A 112 7.76 12.96 6.86
CA THR A 112 8.48 13.97 7.63
C THR A 112 9.83 13.46 8.12
N PRO A 113 10.79 14.36 8.45
CA PRO A 113 12.00 13.95 9.17
C PRO A 113 11.71 13.21 10.49
N GLY A 114 10.56 13.49 11.12
CA GLY A 114 10.08 12.78 12.30
C GLY A 114 9.77 11.31 12.01
N THR A 115 9.05 11.05 10.92
CA THR A 115 8.72 9.67 10.48
C THR A 115 9.99 8.88 10.16
N VAL A 116 10.96 9.51 9.47
CA VAL A 116 12.26 8.86 9.16
C VAL A 116 13.04 8.53 10.45
N ARG A 117 13.08 9.46 11.43
CA ARG A 117 13.70 9.16 12.73
C ARG A 117 13.00 8.04 13.48
N LEU A 118 11.67 8.02 13.45
CA LEU A 118 10.88 6.97 14.08
C LEU A 118 11.21 5.60 13.48
N GLN A 119 11.30 5.49 12.14
CA GLN A 119 11.71 4.26 11.45
C GLN A 119 13.09 3.78 11.91
N LEU A 120 14.07 4.71 12.06
CA LEU A 120 15.42 4.37 12.52
C LEU A 120 15.46 3.94 14.00
N GLN A 121 14.53 4.38 14.81
CA GLN A 121 14.43 4.04 16.24
C GLN A 121 13.70 2.71 16.50
N GLN A 122 12.96 2.19 15.50
CA GLN A 122 12.22 0.93 15.63
C GLN A 122 13.14 -0.27 15.39
N LEU A 123 13.69 -0.80 16.48
CA LEU A 123 14.65 -1.91 16.43
C LEU A 123 14.04 -3.16 15.79
N ASP A 124 12.75 -3.43 16.02
CA ASP A 124 12.05 -4.57 15.42
C ASP A 124 12.04 -4.52 13.89
N LEU A 125 11.95 -3.32 13.28
CA LEU A 125 11.99 -3.18 11.82
C LEU A 125 13.37 -3.56 11.27
N GLN A 126 14.44 -3.23 11.98
CA GLN A 126 15.82 -3.55 11.58
C GLN A 126 16.15 -5.02 11.78
N THR A 127 15.84 -5.57 12.97
CA THR A 127 16.18 -6.95 13.33
C THR A 127 15.39 -7.99 12.56
N ARG A 128 14.21 -7.66 12.06
CA ARG A 128 13.36 -8.53 11.23
C ARG A 128 13.62 -8.39 9.73
N GLY A 129 14.58 -7.56 9.33
CA GLY A 129 14.96 -7.39 7.93
C GLY A 129 13.89 -6.70 7.07
N ILE A 130 13.08 -5.82 7.67
CA ILE A 130 12.06 -5.06 6.95
C ILE A 130 12.76 -4.08 6.01
N ARG A 131 12.37 -4.07 4.72
CA ARG A 131 12.97 -3.20 3.72
C ARG A 131 12.64 -1.73 3.98
N ALA A 132 13.44 -0.83 3.42
CA ALA A 132 13.37 0.60 3.72
C ALA A 132 11.98 1.21 3.45
N ALA A 133 11.35 0.88 2.35
CA ALA A 133 10.00 1.40 2.02
C ALA A 133 8.94 0.87 2.99
N ASP A 134 8.93 -0.46 3.23
CA ASP A 134 8.01 -1.10 4.17
C ASP A 134 8.21 -0.57 5.60
N ALA A 135 9.47 -0.32 6.00
CA ALA A 135 9.79 0.27 7.29
C ALA A 135 9.28 1.72 7.42
N LEU A 136 9.29 2.51 6.33
CA LEU A 136 8.70 3.84 6.29
C LEU A 136 7.17 3.80 6.35
N HIS A 137 6.53 2.83 5.69
CA HIS A 137 5.08 2.60 5.84
C HIS A 137 4.73 2.24 7.29
N ALA A 138 5.46 1.31 7.91
CA ALA A 138 5.26 0.95 9.30
C ALA A 138 5.44 2.14 10.25
N ALA A 139 6.50 2.95 10.06
CA ALA A 139 6.73 4.15 10.87
C ALA A 139 5.64 5.22 10.65
N THR A 140 5.13 5.36 9.41
CA THR A 140 4.02 6.28 9.13
C THR A 140 2.73 5.80 9.79
N ALA A 141 2.45 4.50 9.78
CA ALA A 141 1.31 3.91 10.49
C ALA A 141 1.40 4.14 12.01
N ILE A 142 2.60 3.99 12.60
CA ILE A 142 2.84 4.30 14.03
C ILE A 142 2.56 5.78 14.30
N ALA A 143 3.12 6.70 13.50
CA ALA A 143 2.95 8.15 13.68
C ALA A 143 1.50 8.60 13.46
N PHE A 144 0.74 7.90 12.62
CA PHE A 144 -0.69 8.10 12.40
C PHE A 144 -1.56 7.57 13.54
N ASP A 145 -1.00 6.88 14.52
CA ASP A 145 -1.74 6.15 15.55
C ASP A 145 -2.67 5.08 14.98
N ALA A 146 -2.25 4.39 13.94
CA ALA A 146 -3.04 3.32 13.36
C ALA A 146 -3.38 2.25 14.43
N GLU A 147 -4.58 1.71 14.32
CA GLU A 147 -5.04 0.54 15.07
C GLU A 147 -5.00 -0.70 14.17
N LEU A 148 -5.16 -0.49 12.87
CA LEU A 148 -5.08 -1.51 11.83
C LEU A 148 -4.16 -1.03 10.71
N LEU A 149 -3.17 -1.85 10.36
CA LEU A 149 -2.30 -1.70 9.18
C LEU A 149 -2.67 -2.79 8.19
N VAL A 150 -3.16 -2.38 7.02
CA VAL A 150 -3.55 -3.30 5.94
C VAL A 150 -2.44 -3.38 4.91
N SER A 151 -1.95 -4.58 4.66
CA SER A 151 -0.88 -4.84 3.69
C SER A 151 -1.06 -6.17 2.98
N ALA A 152 -0.50 -6.26 1.79
CA ALA A 152 -0.36 -7.50 1.02
C ALA A 152 0.98 -8.19 1.26
N ASP A 153 1.94 -7.51 1.89
CA ASP A 153 3.32 -7.98 2.08
C ASP A 153 3.46 -8.81 3.36
N ASP A 154 4.02 -10.02 3.24
CA ASP A 154 4.25 -10.91 4.37
C ASP A 154 5.20 -10.31 5.41
N ALA A 155 6.17 -9.47 5.00
CA ALA A 155 7.08 -8.83 5.94
C ALA A 155 6.31 -7.88 6.89
N ILE A 156 5.34 -7.12 6.37
CA ILE A 156 4.46 -6.26 7.16
C ILE A 156 3.49 -7.10 8.00
N LEU A 157 2.89 -8.15 7.44
CA LEU A 157 1.95 -9.01 8.16
C LEU A 157 2.60 -9.73 9.34
N ASN A 158 3.89 -10.05 9.25
CA ASN A 158 4.67 -10.64 10.34
C ASN A 158 4.98 -9.63 11.49
N LEU A 159 4.59 -8.37 11.36
CA LEU A 159 4.65 -7.37 12.42
C LEU A 159 3.37 -7.30 13.27
N ASP A 160 2.41 -8.19 13.02
CA ASP A 160 1.14 -8.24 13.75
C ASP A 160 1.33 -8.30 15.27
N GLY A 161 0.75 -7.34 15.97
CA GLY A 161 0.85 -7.23 17.43
C GLY A 161 2.24 -6.91 17.98
N ILE A 162 3.23 -6.64 17.11
CA ILE A 162 4.60 -6.23 17.48
C ILE A 162 4.71 -4.72 17.49
N LEU A 163 4.24 -4.07 16.41
CA LEU A 163 4.25 -2.61 16.33
C LEU A 163 3.34 -2.00 17.37
N VAL A 164 3.81 -0.92 17.97
CA VAL A 164 3.07 -0.15 18.98
C VAL A 164 2.97 1.29 18.48
N ASN A 165 1.77 1.85 18.46
CA ASN A 165 1.52 3.23 18.06
C ASN A 165 1.95 4.23 19.14
N THR A 166 1.87 5.54 18.87
CA THR A 166 2.35 6.56 19.82
C THR A 166 1.52 6.62 21.11
N GLN A 167 0.32 6.03 21.12
CA GLN A 167 -0.55 5.90 22.29
C GLN A 167 -0.29 4.62 23.11
N GLY A 168 0.73 3.83 22.77
CA GLY A 168 1.06 2.58 23.46
C GLY A 168 0.16 1.39 23.11
N ARG A 169 -0.67 1.49 22.06
CA ARG A 169 -1.55 0.40 21.60
C ARG A 169 -0.87 -0.40 20.49
N LYS A 170 -1.03 -1.71 20.55
CA LYS A 170 -0.54 -2.61 19.49
C LYS A 170 -1.30 -2.38 18.20
N ILE A 171 -0.57 -2.36 17.08
CA ILE A 171 -1.13 -2.28 15.73
C ILE A 171 -1.40 -3.70 15.25
N VAL A 172 -2.62 -3.93 14.78
CA VAL A 172 -3.01 -5.18 14.11
C VAL A 172 -2.61 -5.09 12.65
N CYS A 173 -1.89 -6.10 12.10
CA CYS A 173 -1.50 -6.16 10.69
C CYS A 173 -2.29 -7.27 9.98
N ARG A 174 -3.05 -6.93 8.92
CA ARG A 174 -3.90 -7.89 8.20
C ARG A 174 -3.86 -7.67 6.69
N ASP A 175 -4.08 -8.77 5.95
CA ASP A 175 -4.45 -8.68 4.53
C ASP A 175 -5.90 -8.18 4.38
N THR A 176 -6.26 -7.73 3.21
CA THR A 176 -7.54 -7.05 2.88
C THR A 176 -8.78 -7.83 3.34
N ASP A 177 -8.82 -9.14 3.10
CA ASP A 177 -9.95 -10.00 3.48
C ASP A 177 -10.12 -10.13 5.00
N LEU A 178 -9.02 -10.32 5.73
CA LEU A 178 -9.04 -10.39 7.19
C LEU A 178 -9.33 -9.01 7.81
N ALA A 179 -8.83 -7.92 7.20
CA ALA A 179 -9.15 -6.57 7.64
C ALA A 179 -10.64 -6.26 7.51
N LEU A 180 -11.30 -6.71 6.42
CA LEU A 180 -12.74 -6.58 6.22
C LEU A 180 -13.58 -7.28 7.30
N GLN A 181 -13.10 -8.41 7.80
CA GLN A 181 -13.78 -9.18 8.86
C GLN A 181 -13.65 -8.51 10.24
N LEU A 182 -12.57 -7.73 10.46
CA LEU A 182 -12.33 -7.04 11.72
C LEU A 182 -13.08 -5.72 11.86
N LEU A 183 -13.36 -5.03 10.76
CA LEU A 183 -14.03 -3.73 10.71
C LEU A 183 -15.54 -3.88 10.64
#